data_b00f5c31717cea4df310e13e88a46399
#
_entry.id   b00f5c31717cea4df310e13e88a46399
#
_cell.length_a   1.000
_cell.length_b   1.000
_cell.length_c   1.000
_cell.angle_alpha   90.00
_cell.angle_beta   90.00
_cell.angle_gamma   90.00
#
_symmetry.space_group_name_H-M   'P 1'
#
loop_
_entity.id
_entity.type
_entity.pdbx_description
1 polymer ?
#
loop_
_entity_poly.entity_id
_entity_poly.type
_entity_poly.pdbx_seq_one_letter_code
_entity_poly.pdbx_strand_id
1 'polypeptide(L)'
;MNYEIRSEVKNGTLTRNRNLIKDAIQTFEGKQIVIKIEKEKKKRSTQQNRFYYGVIIPIVQNCLKEAGHIMTNESTHDLIKLKFLKEALFVNEETGEVIERIKSTTELSTSQFMDLLAEINNFTFEYFGVSLPSPNDDLTLKL
;
A
#
# COMPACT_ATOMS: atom_id res chain seq x y z
N MET A 1 2.32 -6.76 -27.63
CA MET A 1 2.23 -5.32 -27.35
C MET A 1 1.02 -5.07 -26.46
N ASN A 2 1.22 -4.42 -25.35
CA ASN A 2 0.14 -4.10 -24.41
C ASN A 2 -0.10 -2.61 -24.37
N TYR A 3 -1.37 -2.24 -24.34
CA TYR A 3 -1.78 -0.85 -24.14
C TYR A 3 -2.45 -0.71 -22.78
N GLU A 4 -2.04 0.29 -22.03
CA GLU A 4 -2.72 0.73 -20.82
C GLU A 4 -3.08 2.20 -21.00
N ILE A 5 -4.39 2.49 -21.10
CA ILE A 5 -4.88 3.82 -21.38
C ILE A 5 -5.83 4.23 -20.26
N ARG A 6 -5.57 5.38 -19.67
CA ARG A 6 -6.40 5.94 -18.61
C ARG A 6 -7.42 6.89 -19.19
N SER A 7 -8.63 6.84 -18.65
CA SER A 7 -9.70 7.72 -19.04
C SER A 7 -10.62 8.02 -17.85
N GLU A 8 -11.64 8.80 -18.10
CA GLU A 8 -12.67 9.11 -17.11
C GLU A 8 -14.03 8.82 -17.72
N VAL A 9 -14.97 8.33 -16.90
CA VAL A 9 -16.33 8.01 -17.33
C VAL A 9 -17.31 9.05 -16.75
N LYS A 10 -18.06 9.70 -17.63
CA LYS A 10 -19.19 10.55 -17.25
C LYS A 10 -20.39 10.21 -18.11
N ASN A 11 -21.56 10.09 -17.47
CA ASN A 11 -22.81 9.74 -18.16
C ASN A 11 -22.70 8.47 -19.02
N GLY A 12 -21.93 7.50 -18.54
CA GLY A 12 -21.73 6.23 -19.23
C GLY A 12 -20.78 6.26 -20.41
N THR A 13 -20.08 7.37 -20.63
CA THR A 13 -19.16 7.53 -21.76
C THR A 13 -17.78 7.97 -21.31
N LEU A 14 -16.76 7.60 -22.11
CA LEU A 14 -15.39 8.03 -21.88
C LEU A 14 -15.24 9.51 -22.25
N THR A 15 -14.60 10.28 -21.36
CA THR A 15 -14.40 11.73 -21.57
C THR A 15 -13.01 12.09 -22.08
N ARG A 16 -12.02 11.20 -21.91
CA ARG A 16 -10.64 11.45 -22.33
C ARG A 16 -10.08 10.27 -23.10
N ASN A 17 -9.12 10.56 -23.96
CA ASN A 17 -8.34 9.54 -24.69
C ASN A 17 -9.17 8.60 -25.59
N ARG A 18 -10.34 9.05 -26.03
CA ARG A 18 -11.21 8.25 -26.89
C ARG A 18 -10.55 7.85 -28.20
N ASN A 19 -9.86 8.80 -28.83
CA ASN A 19 -9.16 8.56 -30.09
C ASN A 19 -7.98 7.64 -29.89
N LEU A 20 -7.25 7.79 -28.80
CA LEU A 20 -6.13 6.94 -28.44
C LEU A 20 -6.57 5.48 -28.23
N ILE A 21 -7.71 5.29 -27.57
CA ILE A 21 -8.30 3.95 -27.38
C ILE A 21 -8.72 3.35 -28.70
N LYS A 22 -9.34 4.15 -29.57
CA LYS A 22 -9.76 3.71 -30.90
C LYS A 22 -8.56 3.29 -31.76
N ASP A 23 -7.49 4.07 -31.74
CA ASP A 23 -6.27 3.75 -32.47
C ASP A 23 -5.60 2.50 -31.95
N ALA A 24 -5.58 2.29 -30.64
CA ALA A 24 -5.06 1.07 -30.02
C ALA A 24 -5.84 -0.17 -30.47
N ILE A 25 -7.16 -0.06 -30.51
CA ILE A 25 -8.04 -1.15 -30.98
C ILE A 25 -7.72 -1.48 -32.44
N GLN A 26 -7.57 -0.46 -33.28
CA GLN A 26 -7.28 -0.67 -34.70
C GLN A 26 -5.94 -1.36 -34.95
N THR A 27 -4.98 -1.21 -34.06
CA THR A 27 -3.67 -1.89 -34.15
C THR A 27 -3.82 -3.41 -34.15
N PHE A 28 -4.89 -3.93 -33.56
CA PHE A 28 -5.15 -5.37 -33.47
C PHE A 28 -6.18 -5.87 -34.47
N GLU A 29 -6.37 -5.18 -35.58
CA GLU A 29 -7.34 -5.56 -36.58
C GLU A 29 -7.17 -7.03 -37.00
N GLY A 30 -8.27 -7.77 -37.01
CA GLY A 30 -8.29 -9.18 -37.35
C GLY A 30 -7.81 -10.14 -36.26
N LYS A 31 -7.45 -9.62 -35.07
CA LYS A 31 -6.95 -10.44 -33.96
C LYS A 31 -7.95 -10.48 -32.83
N GLN A 32 -7.91 -11.57 -32.08
CA GLN A 32 -8.66 -11.67 -30.83
C GLN A 32 -7.93 -10.89 -29.73
N ILE A 33 -8.65 -10.09 -28.98
CA ILE A 33 -8.09 -9.24 -27.91
C ILE A 33 -8.80 -9.50 -26.60
N VAL A 34 -8.11 -9.10 -25.50
CA VAL A 34 -8.70 -9.04 -24.16
C VAL A 34 -8.78 -7.59 -23.76
N ILE A 35 -9.97 -7.16 -23.32
CA ILE A 35 -10.19 -5.81 -22.80
C ILE A 35 -10.40 -5.92 -21.28
N LYS A 36 -9.59 -5.20 -20.52
CA LYS A 36 -9.65 -5.16 -19.08
C LYS A 36 -10.00 -3.74 -18.64
N ILE A 37 -11.07 -3.61 -17.88
CA ILE A 37 -11.53 -2.30 -17.37
C ILE A 37 -11.44 -2.34 -15.86
N GLU A 38 -10.65 -1.42 -15.31
CA GLU A 38 -10.42 -1.32 -13.87
C GLU A 38 -10.60 0.11 -13.39
N LYS A 39 -11.08 0.27 -12.16
CA LYS A 39 -11.06 1.56 -11.51
C LYS A 39 -9.61 1.97 -11.25
N GLU A 40 -9.25 3.19 -11.64
CA GLU A 40 -7.92 3.71 -11.34
C GLU A 40 -7.75 3.85 -9.83
N LYS A 41 -6.74 3.17 -9.30
CA LYS A 41 -6.39 3.27 -7.89
C LYS A 41 -5.48 4.47 -7.69
N LYS A 42 -5.82 5.27 -6.67
CA LYS A 42 -4.96 6.38 -6.27
C LYS A 42 -3.69 5.82 -5.67
N LYS A 43 -2.56 5.96 -6.37
CA LYS A 43 -1.28 5.49 -5.87
C LYS A 43 -0.82 6.35 -4.70
N ARG A 44 -0.28 5.68 -3.67
CA ARG A 44 0.39 6.37 -2.58
C ARG A 44 1.60 7.12 -3.15
N SER A 45 1.88 8.32 -2.63
CA SER A 45 2.96 9.14 -3.12
C SER A 45 4.33 8.48 -2.88
N THR A 46 5.29 8.77 -3.77
CA THR A 46 6.68 8.32 -3.61
C THR A 46 7.29 8.83 -2.32
N GLN A 47 6.90 10.05 -1.89
CA GLN A 47 7.36 10.64 -0.63
C GLN A 47 6.92 9.82 0.57
N GLN A 48 5.66 9.34 0.58
CA GLN A 48 5.16 8.47 1.65
C GLN A 48 5.89 7.12 1.68
N ASN A 49 6.19 6.54 0.52
CA ASN A 49 6.97 5.32 0.42
C ASN A 49 8.38 5.52 0.98
N ARG A 50 9.04 6.61 0.62
CA ARG A 50 10.36 6.95 1.14
C ARG A 50 10.36 7.13 2.64
N PHE A 51 9.33 7.78 3.16
CA PHE A 51 9.17 7.96 4.59
C PHE A 51 9.02 6.62 5.31
N TYR A 52 8.16 5.75 4.79
CA TYR A 52 7.93 4.44 5.39
C TYR A 52 9.19 3.59 5.40
N TYR A 53 9.81 3.38 4.25
CA TYR A 53 10.97 2.50 4.13
C TYR A 53 12.26 3.12 4.66
N GLY A 54 12.39 4.43 4.58
CA GLY A 54 13.62 5.14 4.96
C GLY A 54 13.64 5.62 6.41
N VAL A 55 12.50 5.78 7.04
CA VAL A 55 12.38 6.32 8.39
C VAL A 55 11.68 5.35 9.34
N ILE A 56 10.49 4.90 8.99
CA ILE A 56 9.65 4.08 9.88
C ILE A 56 10.25 2.69 10.09
N ILE A 57 10.57 1.99 9.02
CA ILE A 57 11.15 0.65 9.11
C ILE A 57 12.45 0.64 9.91
N PRO A 58 13.44 1.54 9.66
CA PRO A 58 14.64 1.58 10.47
C PRO A 58 14.41 1.85 11.96
N ILE A 59 13.45 2.71 12.30
CA ILE A 59 13.13 3.00 13.72
C ILE A 59 12.56 1.76 14.39
N VAL A 60 11.59 1.09 13.77
CA VAL A 60 11.00 -0.15 14.30
C VAL A 60 12.06 -1.24 14.43
N GLN A 61 12.89 -1.38 13.40
CA GLN A 61 14.00 -2.35 13.40
C GLN A 61 14.94 -2.11 14.58
N ASN A 62 15.29 -0.85 14.84
CA ASN A 62 16.15 -0.50 15.95
C ASN A 62 15.50 -0.77 17.31
N CYS A 63 14.21 -0.47 17.46
CA CYS A 63 13.46 -0.81 18.67
C CYS A 63 13.50 -2.31 18.96
N LEU A 64 13.30 -3.13 17.94
CA LEU A 64 13.36 -4.58 18.07
C LEU A 64 14.76 -5.06 18.41
N LYS A 65 15.78 -4.45 17.82
CA LYS A 65 17.19 -4.77 18.10
C LYS A 65 17.54 -4.51 19.56
N GLU A 66 17.13 -3.38 20.10
CA GLU A 66 17.34 -3.04 21.50
C GLU A 66 16.61 -4.00 22.45
N ALA A 67 15.51 -4.57 22.01
CA ALA A 67 14.77 -5.60 22.75
C ALA A 67 15.34 -7.02 22.57
N GLY A 68 16.43 -7.18 21.82
CA GLY A 68 17.11 -8.46 21.61
C GLY A 68 16.74 -9.19 20.33
N HIS A 69 15.98 -8.54 19.41
CA HIS A 69 15.53 -9.14 18.16
C HIS A 69 16.21 -8.47 16.96
N ILE A 70 17.24 -9.11 16.43
CA ILE A 70 17.94 -8.62 15.25
C ILE A 70 17.21 -9.08 14.01
N MET A 71 16.68 -8.12 13.24
CA MET A 71 15.87 -8.38 12.05
C MET A 71 16.37 -7.54 10.87
N THR A 72 16.17 -8.05 9.66
CA THR A 72 16.41 -7.28 8.45
C THR A 72 15.31 -6.25 8.23
N ASN A 73 15.52 -5.29 7.32
CA ASN A 73 14.47 -4.35 6.91
C ASN A 73 13.25 -5.11 6.37
N GLU A 74 13.47 -6.12 5.55
CA GLU A 74 12.41 -6.92 4.96
C GLU A 74 11.62 -7.68 6.03
N SER A 75 12.30 -8.33 6.97
CA SER A 75 11.65 -9.04 8.07
C SER A 75 10.87 -8.10 8.97
N THR A 76 11.37 -6.90 9.20
CA THR A 76 10.67 -5.87 9.98
C THR A 76 9.40 -5.43 9.26
N HIS A 77 9.47 -5.23 7.96
CA HIS A 77 8.31 -4.90 7.13
C HIS A 77 7.25 -6.01 7.19
N ASP A 78 7.67 -7.28 7.08
CA ASP A 78 6.78 -8.42 7.18
C ASP A 78 6.11 -8.51 8.55
N LEU A 79 6.83 -8.21 9.62
CA LEU A 79 6.27 -8.18 10.98
C LEU A 79 5.19 -7.10 11.11
N ILE A 80 5.42 -5.93 10.54
CA ILE A 80 4.44 -4.84 10.54
C ILE A 80 3.17 -5.26 9.81
N LYS A 81 3.30 -5.87 8.64
CA LYS A 81 2.15 -6.38 7.89
C LYS A 81 1.40 -7.45 8.70
N LEU A 82 2.11 -8.37 9.29
CA LEU A 82 1.51 -9.44 10.09
C LEU A 82 0.73 -8.87 11.28
N LYS A 83 1.26 -7.86 11.94
CA LYS A 83 0.63 -7.29 13.12
C LYS A 83 -0.54 -6.36 12.79
N PHE A 84 -0.43 -5.53 11.75
CA PHE A 84 -1.37 -4.43 11.51
C PHE A 84 -2.25 -4.59 10.26
N LEU A 85 -1.90 -5.47 9.33
CA LEU A 85 -2.57 -5.59 8.04
C LEU A 85 -3.27 -6.93 7.83
N LYS A 86 -3.57 -7.65 8.90
CA LYS A 86 -4.42 -8.84 8.82
C LYS A 86 -5.85 -8.44 8.52
N GLU A 87 -6.47 -9.18 7.62
CA GLU A 87 -7.85 -8.99 7.23
C GLU A 87 -8.58 -10.32 7.18
N ALA A 88 -9.75 -10.40 7.80
CA ALA A 88 -10.59 -11.58 7.72
C ALA A 88 -11.25 -11.64 6.34
N LEU A 89 -11.03 -12.74 5.61
CA LEU A 89 -11.68 -12.99 4.33
C LEU A 89 -13.01 -13.71 4.50
N PHE A 90 -13.06 -14.65 5.45
CA PHE A 90 -14.19 -15.52 5.63
C PHE A 90 -14.26 -16.00 7.08
N VAL A 91 -15.47 -16.05 7.61
CA VAL A 91 -15.73 -16.62 8.94
C VAL A 91 -16.71 -17.76 8.76
N ASN A 92 -16.34 -18.95 9.23
CA ASN A 92 -17.26 -20.08 9.26
C ASN A 92 -18.14 -19.96 10.49
N GLU A 93 -19.42 -19.67 10.26
CA GLU A 93 -20.38 -19.42 11.35
C GLU A 93 -20.62 -20.66 12.22
N GLU A 94 -20.46 -21.86 11.67
CA GLU A 94 -20.67 -23.11 12.41
C GLU A 94 -19.50 -23.45 13.35
N THR A 95 -18.26 -23.26 12.89
CA THR A 95 -17.06 -23.64 13.64
C THR A 95 -16.36 -22.47 14.31
N GLY A 96 -16.68 -21.23 13.91
CA GLY A 96 -15.97 -20.03 14.35
C GLY A 96 -14.61 -19.85 13.70
N GLU A 97 -14.22 -20.72 12.76
CA GLU A 97 -12.96 -20.62 12.06
C GLU A 97 -12.91 -19.36 11.19
N VAL A 98 -11.80 -18.63 11.28
CA VAL A 98 -11.57 -17.40 10.50
C VAL A 98 -10.42 -17.64 9.54
N ILE A 99 -10.65 -17.42 8.25
CA ILE A 99 -9.60 -17.42 7.24
C ILE A 99 -9.16 -15.98 7.04
N GLU A 100 -7.90 -15.71 7.33
CA GLU A 100 -7.32 -14.36 7.24
C GLU A 100 -6.32 -14.27 6.10
N ARG A 101 -6.12 -13.05 5.60
CA ARG A 101 -5.00 -12.73 4.70
C ARG A 101 -4.24 -11.54 5.25
N ILE A 102 -3.01 -11.36 4.76
CA ILE A 102 -2.19 -10.21 5.06
C ILE A 102 -2.19 -9.29 3.85
N LYS A 103 -2.65 -8.06 4.02
CA LYS A 103 -2.65 -7.06 2.94
C LYS A 103 -1.23 -6.63 2.61
N SER A 104 -1.00 -6.29 1.34
CA SER A 104 0.18 -5.56 0.94
C SER A 104 0.02 -4.07 1.30
N THR A 105 1.10 -3.39 1.66
CA THR A 105 1.07 -1.94 1.88
C THR A 105 0.70 -1.17 0.62
N THR A 106 0.89 -1.77 -0.56
CA THR A 106 0.50 -1.17 -1.85
C THR A 106 -1.02 -1.08 -2.03
N GLU A 107 -1.79 -1.85 -1.25
CA GLU A 107 -3.26 -1.81 -1.28
C GLU A 107 -3.83 -0.64 -0.47
N LEU A 108 -3.00 0.04 0.31
CA LEU A 108 -3.46 1.12 1.19
C LEU A 108 -3.62 2.43 0.42
N SER A 109 -4.74 3.13 0.67
CA SER A 109 -4.90 4.51 0.28
C SER A 109 -4.01 5.42 1.13
N THR A 110 -3.89 6.68 0.75
CA THR A 110 -3.17 7.68 1.55
C THR A 110 -3.69 7.74 2.99
N SER A 111 -5.01 7.78 3.15
CA SER A 111 -5.66 7.82 4.46
C SER A 111 -5.39 6.55 5.28
N GLN A 112 -5.54 5.38 4.67
CA GLN A 112 -5.26 4.11 5.34
C GLN A 112 -3.79 3.97 5.73
N PHE A 113 -2.89 4.50 4.91
CA PHE A 113 -1.46 4.52 5.23
C PHE A 113 -1.17 5.40 6.45
N MET A 114 -1.81 6.56 6.55
CA MET A 114 -1.68 7.42 7.73
C MET A 114 -2.21 6.74 8.98
N ASP A 115 -3.30 5.99 8.87
CA ASP A 115 -3.82 5.18 9.97
C ASP A 115 -2.82 4.11 10.40
N LEU A 116 -2.18 3.45 9.45
CA LEU A 116 -1.12 2.47 9.73
C LEU A 116 0.02 3.11 10.50
N LEU A 117 0.48 4.29 10.07
CA LEU A 117 1.55 5.01 10.79
C LEU A 117 1.16 5.34 12.23
N ALA A 118 -0.09 5.72 12.45
CA ALA A 118 -0.60 5.99 13.80
C ALA A 118 -0.60 4.72 14.66
N GLU A 119 -0.99 3.59 14.11
CA GLU A 119 -0.96 2.31 14.82
C GLU A 119 0.47 1.87 15.16
N ILE A 120 1.41 2.04 14.23
CA ILE A 120 2.82 1.73 14.47
C ILE A 120 3.37 2.66 15.56
N ASN A 121 3.03 3.94 15.52
CA ASN A 121 3.47 4.90 16.55
C ASN A 121 2.96 4.49 17.94
N ASN A 122 1.70 4.10 18.06
CA ASN A 122 1.16 3.61 19.31
C ASN A 122 1.93 2.38 19.82
N PHE A 123 2.24 1.47 18.92
CA PHE A 123 3.01 0.27 19.24
C PHE A 123 4.42 0.61 19.73
N THR A 124 5.17 1.44 19.01
CA THR A 124 6.54 1.80 19.42
C THR A 124 6.56 2.60 20.71
N PHE A 125 5.58 3.44 20.91
CA PHE A 125 5.46 4.22 22.14
C PHE A 125 5.13 3.33 23.35
N GLU A 126 4.15 2.45 23.23
CA GLU A 126 3.73 1.60 24.34
C GLU A 126 4.79 0.58 24.76
N TYR A 127 5.48 -0.03 23.77
CA TYR A 127 6.43 -1.10 24.06
C TYR A 127 7.86 -0.61 24.26
N PHE A 128 8.24 0.48 23.63
CA PHE A 128 9.63 0.94 23.62
C PHE A 128 9.81 2.39 24.08
N GLY A 129 8.72 3.10 24.32
CA GLY A 129 8.80 4.52 24.70
C GLY A 129 9.28 5.44 23.57
N VAL A 130 9.20 4.99 22.32
CA VAL A 130 9.69 5.71 21.15
C VAL A 130 8.51 6.25 20.35
N SER A 131 8.52 7.57 20.10
CA SER A 131 7.56 8.22 19.20
C SER A 131 8.14 8.33 17.80
N LEU A 132 7.32 8.03 16.80
CA LEU A 132 7.71 8.17 15.40
C LEU A 132 7.60 9.64 14.97
N PRO A 133 8.49 10.11 14.08
CA PRO A 133 8.32 11.44 13.49
C PRO A 133 7.09 11.46 12.57
N SER A 134 6.50 12.65 12.39
CA SER A 134 5.42 12.87 11.45
C SER A 134 5.97 12.90 10.01
N PRO A 135 5.21 12.43 9.00
CA PRO A 135 5.61 12.57 7.62
C PRO A 135 5.81 14.03 7.17
N ASN A 136 5.22 14.98 7.90
CA ASN A 136 5.32 16.40 7.60
C ASN A 136 6.51 17.07 8.31
N ASP A 137 7.23 16.35 9.16
CA ASP A 137 8.43 16.86 9.79
C ASP A 137 9.53 17.08 8.76
N ASP A 138 10.32 18.12 8.95
CA ASP A 138 11.48 18.35 8.10
C ASP A 138 12.62 17.41 8.50
N LEU A 139 12.67 16.28 7.82
CA LEU A 139 13.66 15.24 8.11
C LEU A 139 15.07 15.62 7.68
N THR A 140 15.23 16.64 6.84
CA THR A 140 16.55 17.07 6.39
C THR A 140 17.39 17.67 7.52
N LEU A 141 16.72 18.20 8.52
CA LEU A 141 17.38 18.80 9.69
C LEU A 141 17.81 17.76 10.72
N LYS A 142 17.41 16.51 10.58
CA LYS A 142 17.67 15.42 11.52
C LYS A 142 18.82 14.52 11.12
N LEU A 143 19.34 14.77 9.96
CA LEU A 143 20.51 14.08 9.43
C LEU A 143 21.77 14.83 9.80
#